data_32eb94403d645f77e4e11a63f558695c
#
_entry.id   32eb94403d645f77e4e11a63f558695c
#
_cell.length_a   1.000
_cell.length_b   1.000
_cell.length_c   1.000
_cell.angle_alpha   90.00
_cell.angle_beta   90.00
_cell.angle_gamma   90.00
#
_symmetry.space_group_name_H-M   'P 1'
#
loop_
_entity.id
_entity.type
_entity.pdbx_description
1 polymer ?
#
loop_
_entity_poly.entity_id
_entity_poly.type
_entity_poly.pdbx_seq_one_letter_code
_entity_poly.pdbx_strand_id
1 'polypeptide(L)'
;MIKHKFFLIIYLFILSSCSNLLTWHLDMGIHKDNNQSKQSSSDSLNKKQISQSNINAKIIWNTSVNSGINGNSGYLYPAVTGDIMYTVDTAGLLSAVSLVDGSILWNVSTDIGITSGLSILNDKICVGTTTAKLLCYEISRLSSNKHIPLISNMSNAISFSKYKADIDIDLVTELASPIQAIDNLYLVKLDNDDLYLLNPESKKIVWKSTSQIISLRSKGSSMPLIREDKVYIARDNGSISSHNVSDGVLNWFTVISSRSGRNDLESQRDAEMSINIENGKIYYGHYQGELNSIDIKTGQIIWSSPFSFTNDLFIKDNSIYGTTTDNMLVSIDQASGFLNWKSQKSDEQLTQPFIIDNIVMAFTTEGTLVGFTTDGTLIYEKKFDLNLHSQTRFIVKKNKLYFQTRDGDIVHLLITI
;
A
#
# COMPACT_ATOMS: atom_id res chain seq x y z
N MET A 1 -45.57 59.46 -8.41
CA MET A 1 -44.98 60.16 -9.57
C MET A 1 -43.78 59.43 -10.01
N ILE A 2 -43.85 58.91 -11.11
CA ILE A 2 -43.27 58.58 -12.40
C ILE A 2 -42.59 57.20 -12.32
N LYS A 3 -43.16 56.19 -12.79
CA LYS A 3 -43.30 55.40 -14.05
C LYS A 3 -42.15 55.58 -15.06
N HIS A 4 -41.46 54.45 -15.39
CA HIS A 4 -41.15 53.97 -16.75
C HIS A 4 -40.38 52.62 -16.62
N LYS A 5 -40.98 51.49 -16.98
CA LYS A 5 -41.21 50.90 -18.31
C LYS A 5 -39.91 50.34 -18.99
N PHE A 6 -39.89 49.01 -19.01
CA PHE A 6 -39.64 48.08 -20.13
C PHE A 6 -38.58 48.42 -21.17
N PHE A 7 -37.65 47.47 -21.39
CA PHE A 7 -37.49 46.92 -22.74
C PHE A 7 -36.82 45.53 -22.70
N LEU A 8 -37.62 44.55 -23.13
CA LEU A 8 -37.26 43.18 -23.46
C LEU A 8 -36.80 43.20 -24.93
N ILE A 9 -35.60 42.71 -25.25
CA ILE A 9 -35.21 42.43 -26.64
C ILE A 9 -34.88 40.95 -26.73
N ILE A 10 -35.83 40.24 -27.29
CA ILE A 10 -35.68 38.91 -27.89
C ILE A 10 -35.05 39.09 -29.26
N TYR A 11 -33.94 38.43 -29.54
CA TYR A 11 -33.48 38.19 -30.92
C TYR A 11 -33.48 36.68 -31.18
N LEU A 12 -34.54 36.30 -31.86
CA LEU A 12 -34.61 35.10 -32.68
C LEU A 12 -33.80 35.34 -33.95
N PHE A 13 -32.85 34.50 -34.29
CA PHE A 13 -32.46 34.32 -35.69
C PHE A 13 -32.56 32.85 -36.08
N ILE A 14 -33.37 32.70 -37.12
CA ILE A 14 -33.77 31.46 -37.75
C ILE A 14 -32.74 31.07 -38.81
N LEU A 15 -32.41 29.76 -38.78
CA LEU A 15 -32.03 28.87 -39.88
C LEU A 15 -31.58 29.47 -41.24
N SER A 16 -30.38 29.09 -41.68
CA SER A 16 -30.26 28.53 -43.04
C SER A 16 -29.01 27.67 -43.17
N SER A 17 -29.26 26.47 -43.57
CA SER A 17 -28.47 25.40 -44.15
C SER A 17 -27.27 25.81 -45.01
N CYS A 18 -26.18 25.06 -44.88
CA CYS A 18 -25.55 24.40 -46.03
C CYS A 18 -24.51 23.36 -45.56
N SER A 19 -24.78 22.19 -46.00
CA SER A 19 -23.98 20.98 -46.01
C SER A 19 -22.60 21.11 -46.62
N ASN A 20 -21.59 20.49 -46.03
CA ASN A 20 -20.53 19.79 -46.76
C ASN A 20 -19.94 18.69 -45.89
N LEU A 21 -20.54 17.52 -46.04
CA LEU A 21 -19.93 16.23 -45.68
C LEU A 21 -18.90 15.90 -46.77
N LEU A 22 -17.66 15.84 -46.38
CA LEU A 22 -16.64 15.16 -47.16
C LEU A 22 -16.56 13.72 -46.60
N THR A 23 -17.33 12.82 -47.24
CA THR A 23 -17.21 11.35 -47.11
C THR A 23 -16.04 10.90 -47.97
N TRP A 24 -15.02 10.35 -47.38
CA TRP A 24 -14.05 9.53 -48.07
C TRP A 24 -14.60 8.12 -48.19
N HIS A 25 -15.11 7.74 -49.38
CA HIS A 25 -15.34 6.36 -49.75
C HIS A 25 -14.02 5.74 -50.21
N LEU A 26 -13.58 4.74 -49.47
CA LEU A 26 -12.60 3.77 -49.97
C LEU A 26 -13.39 2.64 -50.63
N ASP A 27 -13.30 2.58 -51.94
CA ASP A 27 -13.79 1.45 -52.75
C ASP A 27 -12.94 0.20 -52.42
N MET A 28 -13.57 -0.80 -51.85
CA MET A 28 -13.02 -2.15 -51.81
C MET A 28 -13.80 -3.06 -52.76
N GLY A 29 -13.16 -3.32 -53.89
CA GLY A 29 -13.65 -4.26 -54.90
C GLY A 29 -13.90 -5.64 -54.31
N ILE A 30 -15.15 -6.09 -54.50
CA ILE A 30 -15.57 -7.44 -54.15
C ILE A 30 -15.29 -8.34 -55.35
N HIS A 31 -14.33 -9.21 -55.24
CA HIS A 31 -14.24 -10.43 -56.08
C HIS A 31 -14.93 -11.58 -55.31
N LYS A 32 -16.06 -12.02 -55.83
CA LYS A 32 -16.70 -13.29 -55.46
C LYS A 32 -16.00 -14.41 -56.21
N ASP A 33 -15.43 -15.36 -55.49
CA ASP A 33 -15.28 -16.70 -55.93
C ASP A 33 -15.80 -17.68 -54.89
N ASN A 34 -16.78 -18.44 -55.31
CA ASN A 34 -17.34 -19.57 -54.59
C ASN A 34 -16.35 -20.75 -54.65
N ASN A 35 -16.01 -21.31 -53.47
CA ASN A 35 -16.00 -22.78 -53.35
C ASN A 35 -16.03 -23.20 -51.87
N GLN A 36 -16.98 -24.08 -51.61
CA GLN A 36 -17.21 -24.74 -50.33
C GLN A 36 -16.07 -25.68 -49.96
N SER A 37 -15.60 -25.63 -48.73
CA SER A 37 -15.34 -26.85 -47.96
C SER A 37 -15.25 -26.50 -46.45
N LYS A 38 -16.05 -27.24 -45.70
CA LYS A 38 -16.08 -27.26 -44.25
C LYS A 38 -14.75 -27.60 -43.69
N GLN A 39 -14.22 -26.78 -42.76
CA GLN A 39 -13.37 -27.30 -41.69
C GLN A 39 -13.45 -26.35 -40.48
N SER A 40 -13.97 -26.91 -39.39
CA SER A 40 -13.90 -26.35 -38.06
C SER A 40 -12.44 -26.08 -37.66
N SER A 41 -12.03 -24.84 -37.54
CA SER A 41 -10.79 -24.52 -36.90
C SER A 41 -11.10 -23.70 -35.63
N SER A 42 -10.92 -24.37 -34.51
CA SER A 42 -10.76 -23.82 -33.17
C SER A 42 -9.90 -22.56 -33.19
N ASP A 43 -10.41 -21.50 -32.60
CA ASP A 43 -9.65 -20.31 -32.22
C ASP A 43 -8.52 -20.71 -31.24
N SER A 44 -7.38 -21.06 -31.77
CA SER A 44 -6.12 -21.05 -31.04
C SER A 44 -5.55 -19.64 -31.14
N LEU A 45 -6.00 -18.78 -30.23
CA LEU A 45 -5.29 -17.55 -29.93
C LEU A 45 -3.83 -17.89 -29.65
N ASN A 46 -2.93 -17.32 -30.44
CA ASN A 46 -1.48 -17.36 -30.29
C ASN A 46 -1.09 -17.09 -28.83
N LYS A 47 -0.92 -18.12 -28.03
CA LYS A 47 -0.03 -18.08 -26.87
C LYS A 47 1.37 -17.84 -27.42
N LYS A 48 1.79 -16.57 -27.46
CA LYS A 48 3.18 -16.18 -27.66
C LYS A 48 3.98 -17.06 -26.71
N GLN A 49 4.85 -17.92 -27.22
CA GLN A 49 5.72 -18.78 -26.42
C GLN A 49 6.47 -17.85 -25.45
N ILE A 50 6.09 -17.92 -24.16
CA ILE A 50 6.89 -17.35 -23.07
C ILE A 50 8.21 -18.09 -23.18
N SER A 51 9.30 -17.39 -23.52
CA SER A 51 10.64 -17.97 -23.44
C SER A 51 10.76 -18.47 -22.00
N GLN A 52 10.94 -19.79 -21.82
CA GLN A 52 11.13 -20.38 -20.49
C GLN A 52 12.39 -19.74 -19.90
N SER A 53 12.17 -18.69 -19.08
CA SER A 53 13.20 -18.17 -18.22
C SER A 53 13.54 -19.28 -17.22
N ASN A 54 14.81 -19.43 -16.85
CA ASN A 54 15.25 -20.39 -15.82
C ASN A 54 14.75 -20.01 -14.41
N ILE A 55 13.74 -19.12 -14.33
CA ILE A 55 13.18 -18.67 -13.07
C ILE A 55 12.44 -19.81 -12.42
N ASN A 56 12.81 -20.11 -11.17
CA ASN A 56 12.11 -21.06 -10.34
C ASN A 56 11.81 -20.46 -8.98
N ALA A 57 10.54 -20.42 -8.61
CA ALA A 57 10.09 -20.01 -7.30
C ALA A 57 9.57 -21.23 -6.52
N LYS A 58 10.03 -21.37 -5.27
CA LYS A 58 9.66 -22.49 -4.39
C LYS A 58 9.45 -22.01 -2.95
N ILE A 59 8.34 -22.44 -2.32
CA ILE A 59 8.15 -22.29 -0.90
C ILE A 59 9.12 -23.22 -0.19
N ILE A 60 9.98 -22.67 0.66
CA ILE A 60 10.96 -23.41 1.47
C ILE A 60 10.31 -23.88 2.76
N TRP A 61 9.55 -23.00 3.41
CA TRP A 61 8.71 -23.31 4.54
C TRP A 61 7.51 -22.35 4.61
N ASN A 62 6.45 -22.82 5.21
CA ASN A 62 5.24 -22.09 5.55
C ASN A 62 4.86 -22.46 6.98
N THR A 63 4.72 -21.45 7.84
CA THR A 63 4.42 -21.64 9.26
C THR A 63 3.16 -20.90 9.63
N SER A 64 2.14 -21.63 10.07
CA SER A 64 0.92 -21.05 10.61
C SER A 64 1.18 -20.48 12.00
N VAL A 65 0.99 -19.20 12.19
CA VAL A 65 1.44 -18.47 13.36
C VAL A 65 0.28 -17.89 14.16
N ASN A 66 -0.70 -17.33 13.48
CA ASN A 66 -1.83 -16.62 14.08
C ASN A 66 -3.04 -16.64 13.14
N SER A 67 -4.13 -15.97 13.51
CA SER A 67 -5.37 -15.94 12.73
C SER A 67 -5.39 -14.84 11.64
N GLY A 68 -4.28 -14.18 11.42
CA GLY A 68 -4.16 -13.16 10.36
C GLY A 68 -5.03 -11.94 10.57
N ILE A 69 -5.51 -11.39 9.46
CA ILE A 69 -6.25 -10.11 9.45
C ILE A 69 -7.76 -10.30 9.65
N ASN A 70 -8.30 -11.51 9.65
CA ASN A 70 -9.71 -11.88 9.94
C ASN A 70 -10.77 -10.85 9.47
N GLY A 71 -10.68 -10.43 8.21
CA GLY A 71 -11.68 -9.56 7.59
C GLY A 71 -11.75 -8.11 8.10
N ASN A 72 -10.97 -7.72 9.10
CA ASN A 72 -10.86 -6.33 9.54
C ASN A 72 -9.80 -5.60 8.71
N SER A 73 -10.14 -4.44 8.20
CA SER A 73 -9.33 -3.59 7.35
C SER A 73 -8.20 -2.87 8.11
N GLY A 74 -7.38 -3.61 8.84
CA GLY A 74 -6.21 -3.06 9.52
C GLY A 74 -4.94 -3.70 8.95
N TYR A 75 -4.02 -2.88 8.45
CA TYR A 75 -2.75 -3.37 7.93
C TYR A 75 -1.81 -3.69 9.07
N LEU A 76 -1.76 -4.97 9.44
CA LEU A 76 -0.86 -5.46 10.47
C LEU A 76 0.44 -5.90 9.81
N TYR A 77 1.31 -4.92 9.54
CA TYR A 77 2.62 -5.20 8.93
C TYR A 77 3.51 -5.95 9.91
N PRO A 78 4.16 -7.05 9.46
CA PRO A 78 5.22 -7.68 10.22
C PRO A 78 6.46 -6.76 10.28
N ALA A 79 7.23 -6.87 11.35
CA ALA A 79 8.49 -6.18 11.52
C ALA A 79 9.63 -7.19 11.62
N VAL A 80 10.83 -6.84 11.11
CA VAL A 80 11.99 -7.74 11.11
C VAL A 80 13.18 -7.07 11.77
N THR A 81 13.83 -7.81 12.67
CA THR A 81 15.15 -7.46 13.23
C THR A 81 16.06 -8.68 13.16
N GLY A 82 17.21 -8.53 12.47
CA GLY A 82 18.13 -9.63 12.22
C GLY A 82 17.44 -10.75 11.44
N ASP A 83 17.40 -11.95 11.99
CA ASP A 83 16.77 -13.13 11.43
C ASP A 83 15.46 -13.52 12.16
N ILE A 84 14.81 -12.54 12.79
CA ILE A 84 13.52 -12.74 13.48
C ILE A 84 12.48 -11.83 12.84
N MET A 85 11.35 -12.42 12.45
CA MET A 85 10.14 -11.71 12.08
C MET A 85 9.17 -11.70 13.24
N TYR A 86 8.68 -10.52 13.58
CA TYR A 86 7.63 -10.31 14.56
C TYR A 86 6.33 -10.00 13.83
N THR A 87 5.25 -10.60 14.26
CA THR A 87 3.92 -10.44 13.67
C THR A 87 2.87 -10.33 14.76
N VAL A 88 1.73 -9.77 14.42
CA VAL A 88 0.56 -9.67 15.30
C VAL A 88 -0.69 -9.94 14.48
N ASP A 89 -1.73 -10.50 15.08
CA ASP A 89 -3.06 -10.58 14.49
C ASP A 89 -4.02 -9.54 15.09
N THR A 90 -5.20 -9.43 14.51
CA THR A 90 -6.24 -8.51 14.98
C THR A 90 -6.77 -8.84 16.36
N ALA A 91 -6.63 -10.06 16.83
CA ALA A 91 -7.01 -10.51 18.18
C ALA A 91 -5.96 -10.16 19.24
N GLY A 92 -4.74 -9.75 18.80
CA GLY A 92 -3.65 -9.35 19.69
C GLY A 92 -2.65 -10.46 20.01
N LEU A 93 -2.58 -11.52 19.20
CA LEU A 93 -1.54 -12.53 19.34
C LEU A 93 -0.24 -12.03 18.70
N LEU A 94 0.76 -11.67 19.53
CA LEU A 94 2.12 -11.35 19.13
C LEU A 94 2.92 -12.63 18.94
N SER A 95 3.71 -12.71 17.88
CA SER A 95 4.52 -13.88 17.57
C SER A 95 5.90 -13.48 17.07
N ALA A 96 6.91 -14.29 17.41
CA ALA A 96 8.25 -14.20 16.84
C ALA A 96 8.58 -15.47 16.09
N VAL A 97 9.05 -15.34 14.85
CA VAL A 97 9.36 -16.45 13.95
C VAL A 97 10.79 -16.32 13.45
N SER A 98 11.56 -17.39 13.49
CA SER A 98 12.90 -17.47 12.93
C SER A 98 12.82 -17.47 11.41
N LEU A 99 13.50 -16.54 10.73
CA LEU A 99 13.62 -16.50 9.27
C LEU A 99 14.57 -17.59 8.71
N VAL A 100 15.31 -18.26 9.59
CA VAL A 100 16.26 -19.30 9.19
C VAL A 100 15.51 -20.57 8.80
N ASP A 101 14.57 -20.99 9.66
CA ASP A 101 13.90 -22.30 9.56
C ASP A 101 12.36 -22.23 9.70
N GLY A 102 11.81 -21.05 9.93
CA GLY A 102 10.37 -20.87 10.13
C GLY A 102 9.85 -21.29 11.51
N SER A 103 10.73 -21.64 12.45
CA SER A 103 10.30 -22.03 13.80
C SER A 103 9.71 -20.85 14.57
N ILE A 104 8.61 -21.11 15.30
CA ILE A 104 8.04 -20.13 16.20
C ILE A 104 8.90 -20.09 17.46
N LEU A 105 9.49 -18.90 17.72
CA LEU A 105 10.32 -18.68 18.89
C LEU A 105 9.49 -18.45 20.17
N TRP A 106 8.40 -17.71 20.03
CA TRP A 106 7.41 -17.48 21.07
C TRP A 106 6.12 -16.89 20.50
N ASN A 107 5.02 -17.11 21.20
CA ASN A 107 3.72 -16.50 20.97
C ASN A 107 3.19 -15.93 22.27
N VAL A 108 2.58 -14.76 22.21
CA VAL A 108 2.08 -14.08 23.39
C VAL A 108 0.82 -13.27 23.06
N SER A 109 -0.30 -13.49 23.77
CA SER A 109 -1.55 -12.73 23.60
C SER A 109 -1.51 -11.42 24.38
N THR A 110 -1.95 -10.31 23.78
CA THR A 110 -2.21 -9.05 24.47
C THR A 110 -3.59 -9.02 25.12
N ASP A 111 -4.47 -9.97 24.76
CA ASP A 111 -5.91 -10.00 25.13
C ASP A 111 -6.68 -8.71 24.74
N ILE A 112 -6.09 -7.91 23.86
CA ILE A 112 -6.64 -6.62 23.37
C ILE A 112 -6.51 -6.62 21.86
N GLY A 113 -7.57 -6.22 21.16
CA GLY A 113 -7.53 -6.08 19.71
C GLY A 113 -6.49 -5.03 19.26
N ILE A 114 -5.80 -5.31 18.16
CA ILE A 114 -4.76 -4.46 17.60
C ILE A 114 -5.28 -3.76 16.35
N THR A 115 -4.94 -2.48 16.21
CA THR A 115 -5.37 -1.62 15.10
C THR A 115 -4.24 -1.17 14.20
N SER A 116 -2.98 -1.19 14.68
CA SER A 116 -1.82 -0.78 13.87
C SER A 116 -0.83 -1.92 13.70
N GLY A 117 -0.05 -1.87 12.60
CA GLY A 117 1.10 -2.77 12.43
C GLY A 117 2.14 -2.60 13.53
N LEU A 118 3.00 -3.62 13.65
CA LEU A 118 4.10 -3.65 14.63
C LEU A 118 5.15 -2.58 14.33
N SER A 119 5.68 -1.99 15.40
CA SER A 119 6.89 -1.19 15.34
C SER A 119 7.93 -1.74 16.32
N ILE A 120 9.17 -1.86 15.88
CA ILE A 120 10.30 -2.21 16.75
C ILE A 120 11.06 -0.93 17.03
N LEU A 121 11.04 -0.49 18.28
CA LEU A 121 11.60 0.78 18.73
C LEU A 121 12.44 0.54 19.98
N ASN A 122 13.76 0.75 19.89
CA ASN A 122 14.68 0.60 21.03
C ASN A 122 14.46 -0.71 21.81
N ASP A 123 14.54 -1.84 21.11
CA ASP A 123 14.34 -3.19 21.66
C ASP A 123 12.94 -3.45 22.28
N LYS A 124 11.95 -2.63 21.93
CA LYS A 124 10.55 -2.81 22.30
C LYS A 124 9.69 -3.06 21.06
N ILE A 125 8.72 -3.93 21.22
CA ILE A 125 7.61 -4.09 20.27
C ILE A 125 6.49 -3.17 20.71
N CYS A 126 6.07 -2.26 19.82
CA CYS A 126 5.01 -1.31 20.07
C CYS A 126 3.83 -1.56 19.13
N VAL A 127 2.61 -1.43 19.66
CA VAL A 127 1.34 -1.65 18.94
C VAL A 127 0.29 -0.63 19.37
N GLY A 128 -0.61 -0.30 18.44
CA GLY A 128 -1.84 0.42 18.72
C GLY A 128 -2.99 -0.54 18.98
N THR A 129 -3.88 -0.19 19.89
CA THR A 129 -4.99 -1.04 20.31
C THR A 129 -6.36 -0.46 19.94
N THR A 130 -7.37 -1.33 19.86
CA THR A 130 -8.79 -0.94 19.68
C THR A 130 -9.37 -0.11 20.82
N THR A 131 -8.67 -0.02 21.94
CA THR A 131 -9.03 0.83 23.09
C THR A 131 -8.30 2.17 23.08
N ALA A 132 -7.77 2.58 21.91
CA ALA A 132 -7.03 3.83 21.73
C ALA A 132 -5.81 3.96 22.66
N LYS A 133 -5.03 2.89 22.78
CA LYS A 133 -3.78 2.89 23.55
C LYS A 133 -2.58 2.59 22.66
N LEU A 134 -1.45 3.17 23.02
CA LEU A 134 -0.14 2.78 22.57
C LEU A 134 0.51 1.91 23.65
N LEU A 135 0.79 0.65 23.33
CA LEU A 135 1.44 -0.29 24.25
C LEU A 135 2.80 -0.71 23.68
N CYS A 136 3.83 -0.70 24.50
CA CYS A 136 5.15 -1.24 24.14
C CYS A 136 5.63 -2.24 25.18
N TYR A 137 6.27 -3.29 24.68
CA TYR A 137 6.79 -4.43 25.47
C TYR A 137 8.25 -4.68 25.13
N GLU A 138 9.08 -4.86 26.11
CA GLU A 138 10.50 -5.18 25.93
C GLU A 138 10.67 -6.59 25.34
N ILE A 139 11.41 -6.71 24.22
CA ILE A 139 11.61 -7.98 23.51
C ILE A 139 12.30 -9.02 24.38
N SER A 140 13.26 -8.62 25.20
CA SER A 140 13.99 -9.51 26.13
C SER A 140 13.04 -10.20 27.10
N ARG A 141 12.03 -9.48 27.60
CA ARG A 141 11.01 -10.02 28.52
C ARG A 141 10.06 -10.99 27.82
N LEU A 142 9.70 -10.70 26.56
CA LEU A 142 8.86 -11.58 25.74
C LEU A 142 9.62 -12.88 25.41
N SER A 143 10.91 -12.78 25.09
CA SER A 143 11.75 -13.92 24.71
C SER A 143 12.17 -14.82 25.89
N SER A 144 12.12 -14.33 27.13
CA SER A 144 12.45 -15.13 28.31
C SER A 144 11.44 -16.25 28.60
N ASN A 145 10.26 -16.21 27.95
CA ASN A 145 9.20 -17.23 28.09
C ASN A 145 9.37 -18.43 27.13
N LYS A 146 10.59 -18.80 26.80
CA LYS A 146 10.97 -19.81 25.79
C LYS A 146 10.44 -21.25 26.02
N HIS A 147 9.63 -21.51 27.02
CA HIS A 147 9.20 -22.88 27.36
C HIS A 147 7.69 -23.05 27.42
N ILE A 148 7.01 -22.89 26.26
CA ILE A 148 5.74 -23.56 26.09
C ILE A 148 5.82 -24.32 24.77
N PRO A 149 5.90 -25.65 24.81
CA PRO A 149 5.76 -26.46 23.62
C PRO A 149 4.39 -26.14 23.01
N LEU A 150 4.38 -25.75 21.74
CA LEU A 150 3.16 -25.75 20.94
C LEU A 150 2.59 -27.18 20.93
N ILE A 151 1.79 -27.48 21.92
CA ILE A 151 0.88 -28.61 21.82
C ILE A 151 -0.21 -28.12 20.85
N SER A 152 -0.46 -28.92 19.85
CA SER A 152 -1.28 -28.74 18.67
C SER A 152 -2.77 -28.34 18.87
N ASN A 153 -3.09 -27.61 19.93
CA ASN A 153 -4.42 -27.05 20.17
C ASN A 153 -4.29 -25.60 20.64
N MET A 154 -4.83 -24.69 19.88
CA MET A 154 -4.83 -23.22 20.01
C MET A 154 -5.32 -22.67 21.36
N SER A 155 -5.53 -23.46 22.36
CA SER A 155 -6.08 -23.04 23.67
C SER A 155 -5.06 -22.64 24.72
N ASN A 156 -3.75 -22.69 24.44
CA ASN A 156 -2.69 -22.41 25.41
C ASN A 156 -1.80 -21.21 25.07
N ALA A 157 -2.32 -20.19 24.36
CA ALA A 157 -1.66 -18.89 24.33
C ALA A 157 -1.58 -18.35 25.76
N ILE A 158 -0.38 -17.99 26.22
CA ILE A 158 -0.25 -17.37 27.54
C ILE A 158 -0.90 -15.99 27.43
N SER A 159 -1.96 -15.77 28.21
CA SER A 159 -2.58 -14.48 28.34
C SER A 159 -1.58 -13.45 28.92
N PHE A 160 -1.47 -12.30 28.29
CA PHE A 160 -0.65 -11.17 28.76
C PHE A 160 -1.20 -10.49 30.02
N SER A 161 -2.31 -10.91 30.56
CA SER A 161 -2.80 -10.37 31.83
C SER A 161 -1.71 -10.39 32.93
N LYS A 162 -0.63 -11.11 32.66
CA LYS A 162 0.58 -11.23 33.50
C LYS A 162 1.69 -10.24 33.17
N TYR A 163 1.66 -9.62 31.97
CA TYR A 163 2.73 -8.72 31.52
C TYR A 163 2.19 -7.30 31.31
N LYS A 164 2.47 -6.45 32.28
CA LYS A 164 2.22 -5.02 32.11
C LYS A 164 3.11 -4.45 31.03
N ALA A 165 2.55 -3.67 30.11
CA ALA A 165 3.33 -2.94 29.13
C ALA A 165 4.35 -2.02 29.82
N ASP A 166 5.54 -1.92 29.26
CA ASP A 166 6.58 -1.00 29.76
C ASP A 166 6.20 0.45 29.48
N ILE A 167 5.52 0.65 28.32
CA ILE A 167 4.92 1.93 27.94
C ILE A 167 3.43 1.68 27.71
N ASP A 168 2.59 2.46 28.38
CA ASP A 168 1.13 2.45 28.25
C ASP A 168 0.68 3.92 28.20
N ILE A 169 0.25 4.37 27.02
CA ILE A 169 -0.15 5.75 26.74
C ILE A 169 -1.57 5.72 26.19
N ASP A 170 -2.46 6.48 26.83
CA ASP A 170 -3.80 6.73 26.31
C ASP A 170 -3.74 7.75 25.18
N LEU A 171 -4.40 7.43 24.05
CA LEU A 171 -4.50 8.28 22.90
C LEU A 171 -5.93 8.81 22.74
N VAL A 172 -6.11 9.83 21.92
CA VAL A 172 -7.44 10.41 21.65
C VAL A 172 -8.30 9.46 20.81
N THR A 173 -7.67 8.71 19.92
CA THR A 173 -8.27 7.67 19.08
C THR A 173 -7.22 6.62 18.71
N GLU A 174 -7.63 5.58 17.99
CA GLU A 174 -6.76 4.48 17.57
C GLU A 174 -5.56 4.95 16.74
N LEU A 175 -4.50 4.17 16.71
CA LEU A 175 -3.39 4.36 15.77
C LEU A 175 -3.79 3.90 14.38
N ALA A 176 -3.50 4.70 13.36
CA ALA A 176 -3.75 4.39 11.96
C ALA A 176 -2.60 3.63 11.29
N SER A 177 -1.37 3.81 11.75
CA SER A 177 -0.16 3.25 11.13
C SER A 177 0.87 2.83 12.18
N PRO A 178 1.89 2.04 11.77
CA PRO A 178 3.04 1.78 12.63
C PRO A 178 3.69 3.07 13.11
N ILE A 179 4.26 3.00 14.31
CA ILE A 179 4.93 4.11 14.99
C ILE A 179 6.33 4.26 14.42
N GLN A 180 6.80 5.50 14.29
CA GLN A 180 8.20 5.79 14.01
C GLN A 180 8.88 6.37 15.23
N ALA A 181 10.15 6.01 15.45
CA ALA A 181 10.98 6.62 16.46
C ALA A 181 11.90 7.68 15.85
N ILE A 182 12.11 8.74 16.60
CA ILE A 182 13.14 9.72 16.35
C ILE A 182 13.81 10.03 17.68
N ASP A 183 15.06 9.69 17.80
CA ASP A 183 15.76 9.68 19.10
C ASP A 183 14.95 8.89 20.14
N ASN A 184 14.53 9.54 21.22
CA ASN A 184 13.70 8.97 22.28
C ASN A 184 12.22 9.37 22.17
N LEU A 185 11.78 9.91 21.02
CA LEU A 185 10.42 10.36 20.77
C LEU A 185 9.70 9.43 19.80
N TYR A 186 8.38 9.34 19.91
CA TYR A 186 7.53 8.53 19.07
C TYR A 186 6.61 9.40 18.22
N LEU A 187 6.72 9.25 16.91
CA LEU A 187 5.83 9.88 15.95
C LEU A 187 4.68 8.92 15.67
N VAL A 188 3.46 9.34 15.95
CA VAL A 188 2.24 8.54 15.80
C VAL A 188 1.23 9.25 14.93
N LYS A 189 0.67 8.53 13.96
CA LYS A 189 -0.50 8.95 13.18
C LYS A 189 -1.74 8.28 13.76
N LEU A 190 -2.73 9.08 14.08
CA LEU A 190 -3.99 8.61 14.65
C LEU A 190 -5.04 8.37 13.56
N ASP A 191 -6.05 7.58 13.90
CA ASP A 191 -7.15 7.25 12.98
C ASP A 191 -7.99 8.48 12.57
N ASN A 192 -8.00 9.55 13.33
CA ASN A 192 -8.58 10.85 12.94
C ASN A 192 -7.66 11.70 12.04
N ASP A 193 -6.57 11.11 11.53
CA ASP A 193 -5.57 11.73 10.66
C ASP A 193 -4.70 12.80 11.36
N ASP A 194 -4.76 12.89 12.68
CA ASP A 194 -3.86 13.71 13.48
C ASP A 194 -2.47 13.08 13.59
N LEU A 195 -1.45 13.92 13.64
CA LEU A 195 -0.06 13.53 13.83
C LEU A 195 0.46 14.08 15.16
N TYR A 196 0.98 13.21 16.01
CA TYR A 196 1.55 13.60 17.31
C TYR A 196 3.00 13.15 17.40
N LEU A 197 3.86 14.02 17.93
CA LEU A 197 5.16 13.61 18.46
C LEU A 197 5.02 13.48 19.99
N LEU A 198 5.32 12.30 20.51
CA LEU A 198 5.15 11.94 21.90
C LEU A 198 6.51 11.66 22.55
N ASN A 199 6.65 12.07 23.80
CA ASN A 199 7.71 11.57 24.66
C ASN A 199 7.15 10.36 25.45
N PRO A 200 7.64 9.13 25.19
CA PRO A 200 7.07 7.92 25.80
C PRO A 200 7.36 7.80 27.31
N GLU A 201 8.43 8.40 27.82
CA GLU A 201 8.81 8.36 29.23
C GLU A 201 7.91 9.29 30.06
N SER A 202 7.78 10.54 29.63
CA SER A 202 6.92 11.51 30.31
C SER A 202 5.45 11.37 29.94
N LYS A 203 5.13 10.58 28.91
CA LYS A 203 3.78 10.40 28.33
C LYS A 203 3.15 11.71 27.84
N LYS A 204 3.96 12.68 27.46
CA LYS A 204 3.51 14.01 27.04
C LYS A 204 3.61 14.17 25.53
N ILE A 205 2.67 14.91 24.99
CA ILE A 205 2.73 15.39 23.60
C ILE A 205 3.77 16.52 23.56
N VAL A 206 4.77 16.37 22.68
CA VAL A 206 5.77 17.40 22.39
C VAL A 206 5.15 18.43 21.45
N TRP A 207 4.55 17.97 20.35
CA TRP A 207 3.76 18.78 19.43
C TRP A 207 2.71 17.92 18.74
N LYS A 208 1.74 18.57 18.12
CA LYS A 208 0.71 17.93 17.30
C LYS A 208 0.37 18.74 16.06
N SER A 209 0.01 18.05 14.98
CA SER A 209 -0.56 18.62 13.77
C SER A 209 -1.91 17.96 13.52
N THR A 210 -2.97 18.75 13.58
CA THR A 210 -4.35 18.26 13.44
C THR A 210 -4.83 18.30 12.01
N SER A 211 -5.68 17.35 11.63
CA SER A 211 -6.33 17.29 10.32
C SER A 211 -7.73 17.88 10.38
N GLN A 212 -8.27 18.23 9.20
CA GLN A 212 -9.69 18.52 9.08
C GLN A 212 -10.48 17.20 9.13
N ILE A 213 -11.57 17.18 9.88
CA ILE A 213 -12.44 16.01 9.97
C ILE A 213 -13.11 15.77 8.63
N ILE A 214 -13.00 14.53 8.13
CA ILE A 214 -13.61 14.06 6.88
C ILE A 214 -14.70 13.04 7.26
N SER A 215 -15.90 13.21 6.70
CA SER A 215 -17.07 12.41 7.07
C SER A 215 -17.02 10.95 6.57
N LEU A 216 -16.41 10.70 5.41
CA LEU A 216 -16.24 9.36 4.87
C LEU A 216 -14.77 9.15 4.45
N ARG A 217 -14.16 8.12 5.03
CA ARG A 217 -12.82 7.65 4.70
C ARG A 217 -12.73 6.14 4.96
N SER A 218 -11.88 5.44 4.25
CA SER A 218 -11.38 4.16 4.72
C SER A 218 -10.32 4.41 5.81
N LYS A 219 -9.99 3.39 6.57
CA LYS A 219 -8.88 3.50 7.53
C LYS A 219 -7.56 3.53 6.75
N GLY A 220 -7.24 4.69 6.17
CA GLY A 220 -5.99 4.90 5.45
C GLY A 220 -4.80 4.80 6.39
N SER A 221 -3.80 4.00 5.99
CA SER A 221 -2.67 3.62 6.84
C SER A 221 -1.33 4.19 6.36
N SER A 222 -1.35 5.22 5.51
CA SER A 222 -0.12 5.88 5.10
C SER A 222 0.72 6.29 6.30
N MET A 223 1.89 5.70 6.40
CA MET A 223 2.82 5.98 7.48
C MET A 223 3.50 7.33 7.23
N PRO A 224 3.56 8.25 8.22
CA PRO A 224 4.37 9.45 8.10
C PRO A 224 5.83 9.06 7.86
N LEU A 225 6.57 9.84 7.11
CA LEU A 225 7.97 9.58 6.81
C LEU A 225 8.87 10.64 7.43
N ILE A 226 9.85 10.20 8.21
CA ILE A 226 10.89 11.06 8.77
C ILE A 226 12.11 11.02 7.85
N ARG A 227 12.56 12.19 7.41
CA ARG A 227 13.80 12.33 6.65
C ARG A 227 14.57 13.55 7.14
N GLU A 228 15.78 13.33 7.63
CA GLU A 228 16.57 14.38 8.26
C GLU A 228 15.80 15.07 9.41
N ASP A 229 15.63 16.38 9.36
CA ASP A 229 14.90 17.18 10.35
C ASP A 229 13.42 17.43 9.98
N LYS A 230 12.88 16.71 9.00
CA LYS A 230 11.52 16.90 8.49
C LYS A 230 10.66 15.65 8.65
N VAL A 231 9.39 15.90 8.88
CA VAL A 231 8.31 14.90 8.82
C VAL A 231 7.45 15.21 7.61
N TYR A 232 7.19 14.19 6.81
CA TYR A 232 6.25 14.24 5.68
C TYR A 232 5.04 13.39 6.02
N ILE A 233 3.85 13.92 5.81
CA ILE A 233 2.59 13.21 6.06
C ILE A 233 1.62 13.40 4.91
N ALA A 234 1.07 12.29 4.45
CA ALA A 234 -0.07 12.26 3.55
C ALA A 234 -1.36 12.07 4.38
N ARG A 235 -2.40 12.82 4.03
CA ARG A 235 -3.66 12.87 4.75
C ARG A 235 -4.83 12.47 3.88
N ASP A 236 -5.87 11.93 4.50
CA ASP A 236 -7.09 11.45 3.82
C ASP A 236 -7.90 12.57 3.16
N ASN A 237 -7.53 13.84 3.39
CA ASN A 237 -8.11 14.99 2.69
C ASN A 237 -7.50 15.26 1.30
N GLY A 238 -6.63 14.37 0.80
CA GLY A 238 -5.96 14.53 -0.49
C GLY A 238 -4.75 15.46 -0.46
N SER A 239 -4.21 15.76 0.71
CA SER A 239 -3.03 16.61 0.86
C SER A 239 -1.79 15.86 1.32
N ILE A 240 -0.65 16.45 1.05
CA ILE A 240 0.64 16.10 1.63
C ILE A 240 1.28 17.36 2.22
N SER A 241 1.99 17.22 3.33
CA SER A 241 2.65 18.33 4.00
C SER A 241 3.99 17.94 4.59
N SER A 242 4.84 18.93 4.81
CA SER A 242 6.12 18.80 5.52
C SER A 242 6.09 19.65 6.77
N HIS A 243 6.60 19.08 7.86
CA HIS A 243 6.73 19.73 9.16
C HIS A 243 8.15 19.57 9.69
N ASN A 244 8.59 20.49 10.54
CA ASN A 244 9.83 20.29 11.29
C ASN A 244 9.64 19.19 12.34
N VAL A 245 10.63 18.35 12.54
CA VAL A 245 10.62 17.34 13.60
C VAL A 245 10.61 17.99 14.98
N SER A 246 11.40 19.06 15.18
CA SER A 246 11.65 19.64 16.50
C SER A 246 10.43 20.30 17.15
N ASP A 247 9.60 20.98 16.35
CA ASP A 247 8.53 21.84 16.83
C ASP A 247 7.18 21.63 16.12
N GLY A 248 7.14 20.77 15.09
CA GLY A 248 5.94 20.50 14.31
C GLY A 248 5.49 21.64 13.38
N VAL A 249 6.31 22.70 13.25
CA VAL A 249 5.98 23.85 12.39
C VAL A 249 5.86 23.40 10.94
N LEU A 250 4.77 23.82 10.30
CA LEU A 250 4.48 23.56 8.90
C LEU A 250 5.50 24.27 8.01
N ASN A 251 6.19 23.52 7.14
CA ASN A 251 7.09 24.08 6.14
C ASN A 251 6.33 24.39 4.84
N TRP A 252 5.58 23.41 4.36
CA TRP A 252 4.73 23.55 3.18
C TRP A 252 3.55 22.55 3.24
N PHE A 253 2.51 22.87 2.50
CA PHE A 253 1.29 22.08 2.36
C PHE A 253 0.84 22.11 0.89
N THR A 254 0.50 20.94 0.34
CA THR A 254 0.07 20.81 -1.06
C THR A 254 -1.12 19.88 -1.17
N VAL A 255 -2.17 20.31 -1.84
CA VAL A 255 -3.29 19.45 -2.23
C VAL A 255 -2.90 18.78 -3.55
N ILE A 256 -2.69 17.46 -3.50
CA ILE A 256 -2.27 16.67 -4.67
C ILE A 256 -3.41 15.88 -5.29
N SER A 257 -4.54 15.78 -4.60
CA SER A 257 -5.73 15.12 -5.11
C SER A 257 -6.96 15.82 -4.55
N SER A 258 -7.64 16.61 -5.39
CA SER A 258 -8.86 17.29 -4.96
C SER A 258 -9.99 16.27 -4.78
N ARG A 259 -10.75 16.41 -3.70
CA ARG A 259 -11.99 15.65 -3.49
C ARG A 259 -13.06 16.17 -4.45
N SER A 260 -13.12 15.58 -5.63
CA SER A 260 -14.13 15.89 -6.65
C SER A 260 -14.88 14.61 -7.00
N GLY A 261 -16.19 14.61 -6.81
CA GLY A 261 -17.04 13.45 -7.11
C GLY A 261 -18.51 13.85 -6.97
N ARG A 262 -19.40 13.06 -7.53
CA ARG A 262 -20.86 13.28 -7.47
C ARG A 262 -21.45 12.89 -6.11
N ASN A 263 -20.70 12.08 -5.35
CA ASN A 263 -21.08 11.61 -4.03
C ASN A 263 -19.80 11.40 -3.18
N ASP A 264 -19.97 11.13 -1.89
CA ASP A 264 -18.88 10.94 -0.94
C ASP A 264 -17.95 9.79 -1.33
N LEU A 265 -18.47 8.72 -1.93
CA LEU A 265 -17.70 7.56 -2.34
C LEU A 265 -16.76 7.88 -3.52
N GLU A 266 -17.24 8.62 -4.52
CA GLU A 266 -16.43 9.07 -5.66
C GLU A 266 -15.41 10.13 -5.24
N SER A 267 -15.65 10.83 -4.14
CA SER A 267 -14.75 11.87 -3.63
C SER A 267 -13.74 11.36 -2.61
N GLN A 268 -13.72 10.05 -2.31
CA GLN A 268 -12.77 9.44 -1.38
C GLN A 268 -11.33 9.55 -1.90
N ARG A 269 -10.41 10.00 -1.05
CA ARG A 269 -8.99 10.22 -1.35
C ARG A 269 -8.12 9.77 -0.19
N ASP A 270 -8.29 8.51 0.21
CA ASP A 270 -7.58 7.99 1.38
C ASP A 270 -6.09 7.85 1.13
N ALA A 271 -5.33 8.10 2.16
CA ALA A 271 -3.88 7.99 2.18
C ALA A 271 -3.49 6.55 2.53
N GLU A 272 -3.33 5.69 1.54
CA GLU A 272 -3.07 4.26 1.75
C GLU A 272 -1.62 3.85 1.51
N MET A 273 -0.96 4.43 0.52
CA MET A 273 0.42 4.07 0.19
C MET A 273 1.44 4.82 1.03
N SER A 274 2.63 4.25 1.16
CA SER A 274 3.76 4.91 1.82
C SER A 274 4.34 6.04 0.96
N ILE A 275 4.83 7.09 1.61
CA ILE A 275 5.55 8.17 0.95
C ILE A 275 6.91 7.67 0.50
N ASN A 276 7.25 7.84 -0.77
CA ASN A 276 8.55 7.49 -1.32
C ASN A 276 9.36 8.76 -1.58
N ILE A 277 10.62 8.81 -1.09
CA ILE A 277 11.53 9.94 -1.30
C ILE A 277 12.79 9.44 -2.00
N GLU A 278 13.07 10.00 -3.16
CA GLU A 278 14.29 9.73 -3.90
C GLU A 278 14.76 10.97 -4.68
N ASN A 279 16.06 11.22 -4.67
CA ASN A 279 16.70 12.32 -5.43
C ASN A 279 16.05 13.70 -5.20
N GLY A 280 15.67 14.01 -3.95
CA GLY A 280 15.05 15.29 -3.58
C GLY A 280 13.61 15.47 -4.05
N LYS A 281 12.95 14.39 -4.42
CA LYS A 281 11.56 14.36 -4.84
C LYS A 281 10.76 13.38 -4.00
N ILE A 282 9.49 13.69 -3.80
CA ILE A 282 8.48 12.81 -3.20
C ILE A 282 7.66 12.23 -4.34
N TYR A 283 7.41 10.92 -4.29
CA TYR A 283 6.49 10.20 -5.18
C TYR A 283 5.36 9.66 -4.34
N TYR A 284 4.15 10.17 -4.61
CA TYR A 284 2.98 9.84 -3.82
C TYR A 284 1.67 10.04 -4.61
N GLY A 285 0.69 9.20 -4.35
CA GLY A 285 -0.68 9.30 -4.84
C GLY A 285 -1.70 8.90 -3.77
N HIS A 286 -2.93 9.35 -3.92
CA HIS A 286 -4.05 8.91 -3.09
C HIS A 286 -4.90 7.88 -3.84
N TYR A 287 -5.66 7.09 -3.10
CA TYR A 287 -6.72 6.26 -3.67
C TYR A 287 -7.65 7.10 -4.54
N GLN A 288 -7.98 6.64 -5.75
CA GLN A 288 -8.71 7.38 -6.79
C GLN A 288 -8.06 8.73 -7.20
N GLY A 289 -6.80 8.94 -6.84
CA GLY A 289 -6.01 10.10 -7.24
C GLY A 289 -5.02 9.77 -8.36
N GLU A 290 -4.12 10.72 -8.60
CA GLU A 290 -3.02 10.59 -9.53
C GLU A 290 -1.71 10.33 -8.76
N LEU A 291 -0.73 9.70 -9.42
CA LEU A 291 0.63 9.68 -8.93
C LEU A 291 1.29 11.02 -9.19
N ASN A 292 1.89 11.60 -8.18
CA ASN A 292 2.56 12.90 -8.26
C ASN A 292 4.04 12.78 -7.92
N SER A 293 4.88 13.52 -8.64
CA SER A 293 6.23 13.85 -8.23
C SER A 293 6.22 15.27 -7.66
N ILE A 294 6.75 15.43 -6.46
CA ILE A 294 6.66 16.66 -5.69
C ILE A 294 8.09 17.06 -5.27
N ASP A 295 8.46 18.32 -5.43
CA ASP A 295 9.72 18.84 -4.92
C ASP A 295 9.72 18.81 -3.38
N ILE A 296 10.70 18.13 -2.80
CA ILE A 296 10.75 17.87 -1.35
C ILE A 296 10.89 19.16 -0.52
N LYS A 297 11.51 20.19 -1.06
CA LYS A 297 11.80 21.44 -0.35
C LYS A 297 10.63 22.42 -0.39
N THR A 298 9.95 22.48 -1.54
CA THR A 298 8.92 23.49 -1.81
C THR A 298 7.50 22.93 -1.75
N GLY A 299 7.32 21.62 -1.87
CA GLY A 299 6.02 20.99 -2.00
C GLY A 299 5.35 21.20 -3.37
N GLN A 300 6.04 21.77 -4.35
CA GLN A 300 5.48 21.98 -5.67
C GLN A 300 5.39 20.67 -6.46
N ILE A 301 4.26 20.46 -7.13
CA ILE A 301 4.08 19.34 -8.05
C ILE A 301 4.95 19.58 -9.27
N ILE A 302 5.82 18.63 -9.58
CA ILE A 302 6.72 18.63 -10.75
C ILE A 302 5.98 18.02 -11.94
N TRP A 303 5.35 16.86 -11.72
CA TRP A 303 4.50 16.19 -12.71
C TRP A 303 3.43 15.33 -12.01
N SER A 304 2.36 15.03 -12.75
CA SER A 304 1.30 14.10 -12.37
C SER A 304 1.12 13.04 -13.44
N SER A 305 0.82 11.81 -13.03
CA SER A 305 0.55 10.66 -13.90
C SER A 305 -0.81 10.05 -13.56
N PRO A 306 -1.66 9.73 -14.56
CA PRO A 306 -3.07 9.39 -14.34
C PRO A 306 -3.31 7.96 -13.84
N PHE A 307 -2.40 7.44 -13.01
CA PHE A 307 -2.53 6.13 -12.40
C PHE A 307 -2.81 6.25 -10.91
N SER A 308 -3.84 5.53 -10.46
CA SER A 308 -4.19 5.42 -9.05
C SER A 308 -3.63 4.13 -8.47
N PHE A 309 -3.07 4.24 -7.27
CA PHE A 309 -2.43 3.14 -6.55
C PHE A 309 -3.02 2.99 -5.15
N THR A 310 -3.10 1.76 -4.67
CA THR A 310 -3.44 1.43 -3.27
C THR A 310 -2.26 0.83 -2.52
N ASN A 311 -1.20 0.47 -3.24
CA ASN A 311 -0.04 -0.23 -2.70
C ASN A 311 1.22 0.64 -2.81
N ASP A 312 2.22 0.28 -2.01
CA ASP A 312 3.51 0.94 -2.06
C ASP A 312 4.16 0.78 -3.45
N LEU A 313 4.89 1.81 -3.85
CA LEU A 313 5.66 1.82 -5.09
C LEU A 313 7.04 1.19 -4.86
N PHE A 314 7.63 0.67 -5.92
CA PHE A 314 9.03 0.30 -5.96
C PHE A 314 9.77 1.17 -6.98
N ILE A 315 10.84 1.85 -6.55
CA ILE A 315 11.61 2.75 -7.42
C ILE A 315 13.00 2.15 -7.66
N LYS A 316 13.37 2.00 -8.91
CA LYS A 316 14.69 1.50 -9.30
C LYS A 316 15.05 1.95 -10.73
N ASP A 317 16.31 2.30 -10.95
CA ASP A 317 16.89 2.57 -12.27
C ASP A 317 16.05 3.57 -13.10
N ASN A 318 15.68 4.71 -12.50
CA ASN A 318 14.83 5.75 -13.08
C ASN A 318 13.41 5.30 -13.46
N SER A 319 12.95 4.18 -12.95
CA SER A 319 11.60 3.68 -13.16
C SER A 319 10.85 3.54 -11.84
N ILE A 320 9.59 3.91 -11.87
CA ILE A 320 8.62 3.70 -10.78
C ILE A 320 7.73 2.54 -11.17
N TYR A 321 7.71 1.49 -10.36
CA TYR A 321 6.85 0.34 -10.53
C TYR A 321 5.73 0.37 -9.49
N GLY A 322 4.50 0.10 -9.94
CA GLY A 322 3.33 0.08 -9.05
C GLY A 322 2.23 -0.81 -9.61
N THR A 323 1.33 -1.23 -8.73
CA THR A 323 0.11 -1.97 -9.09
C THR A 323 -1.07 -1.05 -8.94
N THR A 324 -1.80 -0.85 -10.03
CA THR A 324 -2.90 0.12 -10.10
C THR A 324 -4.19 -0.43 -9.48
N THR A 325 -5.10 0.46 -9.13
CA THR A 325 -6.47 0.11 -8.69
C THR A 325 -7.26 -0.67 -9.76
N ASP A 326 -6.83 -0.60 -11.03
CA ASP A 326 -7.39 -1.39 -12.14
C ASP A 326 -6.71 -2.75 -12.33
N ASN A 327 -5.94 -3.22 -11.34
CA ASN A 327 -5.24 -4.51 -11.35
C ASN A 327 -4.21 -4.66 -12.50
N MET A 328 -3.45 -3.62 -12.78
CA MET A 328 -2.33 -3.66 -13.72
C MET A 328 -1.01 -3.37 -13.00
N LEU A 329 0.03 -4.07 -13.37
CA LEU A 329 1.40 -3.68 -13.04
C LEU A 329 1.88 -2.67 -14.09
N VAL A 330 2.41 -1.54 -13.66
CA VAL A 330 2.89 -0.47 -14.52
C VAL A 330 4.32 -0.08 -14.20
N SER A 331 5.04 0.37 -15.22
CA SER A 331 6.31 1.08 -15.09
C SER A 331 6.16 2.50 -15.61
N ILE A 332 6.58 3.47 -14.81
CA ILE A 332 6.47 4.91 -15.10
C ILE A 332 7.88 5.48 -15.07
N ASP A 333 8.22 6.33 -16.03
CA ASP A 333 9.49 7.06 -16.05
C ASP A 333 9.55 8.04 -14.89
N GLN A 334 10.56 7.91 -14.05
CA GLN A 334 10.72 8.68 -12.82
C GLN A 334 10.90 10.17 -13.06
N ALA A 335 11.49 10.57 -14.19
CA ALA A 335 11.78 11.96 -14.49
C ALA A 335 10.55 12.71 -15.00
N SER A 336 9.77 12.07 -15.88
CA SER A 336 8.66 12.70 -16.62
C SER A 336 7.26 12.30 -16.16
N GLY A 337 7.11 11.17 -15.45
CA GLY A 337 5.80 10.61 -15.11
C GLY A 337 5.09 9.90 -16.26
N PHE A 338 5.74 9.73 -17.41
CA PHE A 338 5.16 9.02 -18.55
C PHE A 338 5.21 7.50 -18.36
N LEU A 339 4.20 6.83 -18.90
CA LEU A 339 4.13 5.39 -18.91
C LEU A 339 5.23 4.79 -19.79
N ASN A 340 6.08 3.93 -19.21
CA ASN A 340 7.00 3.09 -19.97
C ASN A 340 6.26 1.88 -20.55
N TRP A 341 5.58 1.13 -19.69
CA TRP A 341 4.77 -0.03 -20.04
C TRP A 341 3.73 -0.35 -18.98
N LYS A 342 2.74 -1.15 -19.36
CA LYS A 342 1.74 -1.72 -18.46
C LYS A 342 1.47 -3.17 -18.81
N SER A 343 1.19 -4.00 -17.80
CA SER A 343 0.74 -5.38 -17.99
C SER A 343 -0.68 -5.44 -18.56
N GLN A 344 -1.12 -6.63 -18.94
CA GLN A 344 -2.55 -6.88 -19.10
C GLN A 344 -3.25 -6.72 -17.74
N LYS A 345 -4.53 -6.38 -17.78
CA LYS A 345 -5.36 -6.29 -16.59
C LYS A 345 -5.56 -7.69 -16.01
N SER A 346 -5.31 -7.84 -14.70
CA SER A 346 -5.64 -9.06 -13.96
C SER A 346 -7.09 -9.03 -13.51
N ASP A 347 -7.74 -10.19 -13.46
CA ASP A 347 -9.06 -10.34 -12.85
C ASP A 347 -9.02 -10.22 -11.33
N GLU A 348 -7.85 -10.47 -10.72
CA GLU A 348 -7.59 -10.41 -9.30
C GLU A 348 -6.76 -9.18 -8.95
N GLN A 349 -6.91 -8.67 -7.73
CA GLN A 349 -6.06 -7.59 -7.24
C GLN A 349 -4.59 -8.04 -7.19
N LEU A 350 -3.70 -7.12 -7.48
CA LEU A 350 -2.27 -7.32 -7.36
C LEU A 350 -1.75 -6.77 -6.03
N THR A 351 -0.77 -7.43 -5.46
CA THR A 351 0.01 -6.93 -4.33
C THR A 351 0.98 -5.84 -4.76
N GLN A 352 1.65 -5.19 -3.81
CA GLN A 352 2.76 -4.29 -4.16
C GLN A 352 3.83 -5.03 -4.98
N PRO A 353 4.48 -4.36 -5.94
CA PRO A 353 5.56 -4.97 -6.72
C PRO A 353 6.85 -5.06 -5.90
N PHE A 354 7.68 -6.03 -6.24
CA PHE A 354 9.05 -6.16 -5.73
C PHE A 354 9.99 -6.57 -6.86
N ILE A 355 11.29 -6.40 -6.67
CA ILE A 355 12.27 -6.72 -7.70
C ILE A 355 13.32 -7.69 -7.13
N ILE A 356 13.59 -8.75 -7.90
CA ILE A 356 14.69 -9.67 -7.68
C ILE A 356 15.47 -9.77 -8.99
N ASP A 357 16.78 -9.49 -8.95
CA ASP A 357 17.70 -9.58 -10.11
C ASP A 357 17.13 -8.95 -11.41
N ASN A 358 16.61 -7.73 -11.33
CA ASN A 358 16.01 -6.99 -12.45
C ASN A 358 14.70 -7.58 -13.02
N ILE A 359 14.08 -8.52 -12.32
CA ILE A 359 12.74 -8.99 -12.65
C ILE A 359 11.74 -8.30 -11.73
N VAL A 360 10.78 -7.62 -12.33
CA VAL A 360 9.68 -6.95 -11.62
C VAL A 360 8.59 -7.98 -11.37
N MET A 361 8.28 -8.23 -10.11
CA MET A 361 7.36 -9.28 -9.72
C MET A 361 6.21 -8.71 -8.87
N ALA A 362 5.06 -9.35 -8.96
CA ALA A 362 3.92 -9.13 -8.07
C ALA A 362 3.14 -10.43 -7.91
N PHE A 363 2.40 -10.55 -6.82
CA PHE A 363 1.41 -11.61 -6.65
C PHE A 363 0.01 -11.09 -6.98
N THR A 364 -0.86 -11.97 -7.41
CA THR A 364 -2.29 -11.76 -7.25
C THR A 364 -2.71 -12.11 -5.82
N THR A 365 -3.84 -11.59 -5.36
CA THR A 365 -4.37 -11.90 -4.02
C THR A 365 -4.67 -13.39 -3.82
N GLU A 366 -4.88 -14.12 -4.90
CA GLU A 366 -5.08 -15.59 -4.87
C GLU A 366 -3.78 -16.39 -5.06
N GLY A 367 -2.61 -15.74 -4.99
CA GLY A 367 -1.32 -16.41 -4.94
C GLY A 367 -0.66 -16.72 -6.29
N THR A 368 -1.08 -16.12 -7.40
CA THR A 368 -0.34 -16.22 -8.67
C THR A 368 0.82 -15.23 -8.69
N LEU A 369 2.05 -15.73 -8.73
CA LEU A 369 3.26 -14.90 -8.90
C LEU A 369 3.50 -14.67 -10.39
N VAL A 370 3.54 -13.40 -10.79
CA VAL A 370 3.91 -12.96 -12.15
C VAL A 370 5.25 -12.25 -12.14
N GLY A 371 6.04 -12.41 -13.19
CA GLY A 371 7.36 -11.77 -13.34
C GLY A 371 7.53 -11.17 -14.73
N PHE A 372 7.99 -9.93 -14.76
CA PHE A 372 8.22 -9.15 -15.96
C PHE A 372 9.67 -8.69 -16.03
N THR A 373 10.21 -8.62 -17.22
CA THR A 373 11.45 -7.87 -17.46
C THR A 373 11.22 -6.37 -17.24
N THR A 374 12.28 -5.60 -17.12
CA THR A 374 12.18 -4.14 -16.96
C THR A 374 11.57 -3.42 -18.15
N ASP A 375 11.49 -4.06 -19.32
CA ASP A 375 10.82 -3.56 -20.53
C ASP A 375 9.35 -4.01 -20.65
N GLY A 376 8.83 -4.73 -19.64
CA GLY A 376 7.41 -5.12 -19.55
C GLY A 376 7.06 -6.46 -20.22
N THR A 377 8.05 -7.26 -20.61
CA THR A 377 7.80 -8.60 -21.16
C THR A 377 7.50 -9.57 -20.02
N LEU A 378 6.34 -10.26 -20.07
CA LEU A 378 6.00 -11.33 -19.12
C LEU A 378 6.91 -12.54 -19.38
N ILE A 379 7.68 -12.95 -18.38
CA ILE A 379 8.64 -14.05 -18.46
C ILE A 379 8.41 -15.16 -17.44
N TYR A 380 7.54 -14.92 -16.45
CA TYR A 380 7.25 -15.89 -15.39
C TYR A 380 5.80 -15.78 -14.91
N GLU A 381 5.18 -16.93 -14.71
CA GLU A 381 3.87 -17.06 -14.09
C GLU A 381 3.76 -18.40 -13.38
N LYS A 382 3.38 -18.38 -12.09
CA LYS A 382 3.19 -19.58 -11.29
C LYS A 382 2.17 -19.36 -10.18
N LYS A 383 1.21 -20.25 -10.08
CA LYS A 383 0.22 -20.29 -8.98
C LYS A 383 0.79 -21.02 -7.77
N PHE A 384 0.60 -20.44 -6.61
CA PHE A 384 0.83 -21.03 -5.29
C PHE A 384 -0.51 -21.11 -4.55
N ASP A 385 -0.62 -22.03 -3.62
CA ASP A 385 -1.75 -22.10 -2.69
C ASP A 385 -1.52 -21.09 -1.55
N LEU A 386 -1.83 -19.82 -1.84
CA LEU A 386 -1.61 -18.68 -0.94
C LEU A 386 -2.80 -17.73 -1.05
N ASN A 387 -3.29 -17.27 0.09
CA ASN A 387 -4.30 -16.24 0.21
C ASN A 387 -3.62 -14.96 0.71
N LEU A 388 -3.51 -13.94 -0.17
CA LEU A 388 -2.79 -12.72 0.12
C LEU A 388 -3.74 -11.53 0.23
N HIS A 389 -3.34 -10.53 0.97
CA HIS A 389 -3.96 -9.22 0.94
C HIS A 389 -3.27 -8.36 -0.12
N SER A 390 -4.01 -7.47 -0.80
CA SER A 390 -3.40 -6.56 -1.80
C SER A 390 -2.23 -5.76 -1.21
N GLN A 391 -2.30 -5.41 0.06
CA GLN A 391 -1.26 -4.67 0.77
C GLN A 391 -0.27 -5.57 1.52
N THR A 392 -0.20 -6.87 1.21
CA THR A 392 0.85 -7.74 1.75
C THR A 392 2.22 -7.14 1.50
N ARG A 393 3.01 -6.94 2.55
CA ARG A 393 4.39 -6.44 2.46
C ARG A 393 5.37 -7.59 2.33
N PHE A 394 6.28 -7.43 1.38
CA PHE A 394 7.35 -8.38 1.12
C PHE A 394 8.67 -7.89 1.68
N ILE A 395 9.35 -8.77 2.41
CA ILE A 395 10.71 -8.54 2.91
C ILE A 395 11.63 -9.32 1.98
N VAL A 396 12.36 -8.59 1.15
CA VAL A 396 13.30 -9.16 0.18
C VAL A 396 14.70 -9.17 0.78
N LYS A 397 15.28 -10.37 0.94
CA LYS A 397 16.70 -10.57 1.33
C LYS A 397 17.40 -11.34 0.20
N LYS A 398 18.00 -10.64 -0.76
CA LYS A 398 18.57 -11.22 -2.00
C LYS A 398 17.46 -11.93 -2.79
N ASN A 399 17.56 -13.24 -2.97
CA ASN A 399 16.61 -14.10 -3.65
C ASN A 399 15.58 -14.78 -2.72
N LYS A 400 15.52 -14.38 -1.46
CA LYS A 400 14.57 -14.87 -0.46
C LYS A 400 13.50 -13.84 -0.22
N LEU A 401 12.25 -14.27 -0.24
CA LEU A 401 11.07 -13.45 0.00
C LEU A 401 10.37 -13.98 1.26
N TYR A 402 10.10 -13.07 2.21
CA TYR A 402 9.37 -13.39 3.43
C TYR A 402 8.15 -12.49 3.51
N PHE A 403 7.02 -13.05 3.88
CA PHE A 403 5.77 -12.30 4.01
C PHE A 403 4.75 -13.04 4.88
N GLN A 404 3.76 -12.30 5.36
CA GLN A 404 2.61 -12.85 6.06
C GLN A 404 1.43 -12.93 5.08
N THR A 405 0.73 -14.08 5.08
CA THR A 405 -0.52 -14.27 4.33
C THR A 405 -1.69 -13.62 5.06
N ARG A 406 -2.82 -13.50 4.38
CA ARG A 406 -4.07 -13.02 4.97
C ARG A 406 -4.54 -13.91 6.12
N ASP A 407 -4.27 -15.20 6.03
CA ASP A 407 -4.67 -16.21 7.01
C ASP A 407 -3.71 -16.30 8.21
N GLY A 408 -2.62 -15.51 8.20
CA GLY A 408 -1.66 -15.44 9.31
C GLY A 408 -0.50 -16.40 9.22
N ASP A 409 -0.30 -17.04 8.08
CA ASP A 409 0.88 -17.85 7.80
C ASP A 409 2.08 -16.96 7.48
N ILE A 410 3.26 -17.34 7.94
CA ILE A 410 4.53 -16.74 7.51
C ILE A 410 5.16 -17.66 6.48
N VAL A 411 5.48 -17.08 5.33
CA VAL A 411 6.01 -17.82 4.18
C VAL A 411 7.43 -17.38 3.87
N HIS A 412 8.31 -18.34 3.62
CA HIS A 412 9.60 -18.16 2.98
C HIS A 412 9.56 -18.74 1.57
N LEU A 413 9.62 -17.87 0.59
CA LEU A 413 9.73 -18.21 -0.82
C LEU A 413 11.16 -17.94 -1.32
N LEU A 414 11.77 -18.93 -1.96
CA LEU A 414 13.06 -18.79 -2.65
C LEU A 414 12.80 -18.63 -4.14
N ILE A 415 13.41 -17.61 -4.75
CA ILE A 415 13.34 -17.34 -6.20
C ILE A 415 14.75 -17.47 -6.76
N THR A 416 14.95 -18.37 -7.70
CA THR A 416 16.23 -18.56 -8.42
C THR A 416 16.04 -18.21 -9.88
N ILE A 417 17.01 -17.51 -10.45
CA ILE A 417 17.02 -17.01 -11.83
C ILE A 417 18.17 -17.64 -12.58
#